data_affa6d8a91016c25db32c2689cae6185
#
_entry.id   affa6d8a91016c25db32c2689cae6185
#
_cell.length_a   1.000
_cell.length_b   1.000
_cell.length_c   1.000
_cell.angle_alpha   90.00
_cell.angle_beta   90.00
_cell.angle_gamma   90.00
#
_symmetry.space_group_name_H-M   'P 1'
#
loop_
_entity.id
_entity.type
_entity.pdbx_description
1 polymer ?
#
loop_
_entity_poly.entity_id
_entity_poly.type
_entity_poly.pdbx_seq_one_letter_code
_entity_poly.pdbx_strand_id
1 'polypeptide(L)'
;MNSPEREYWIAGGREELKSLEDLKVFILVPKSSIPSGQRPLKGKLVCKCKRDDSGNIVHYKVRYVAKGFAQQYGIDYDKTTAPTVRLESFRTILHLAATLNWDLQHFDIKTAFLHGVLPPDETMFMEQPRGFESPGKEDWVMRLIKSLYGMKQASRIWNQTFHKTVEQWGFQCMPCEWCVYKRVSATGTIIFAVHVDDIISAASSPAENAHFKAQLSSQWQISDLSQAKFALGISITRHLPTHTISISQTAFIDRVVERFNIHSAHPVDTPMVGGLRLHSPDKTIPLTPDLASWVERTPYAALVGSLMYIAVGTRPDIAYAVSRLASFLDCYRPEHWDAAIRVVRYLKGTRSLCLVLGGTSSLRLLGYSDSDYANDPDTSRSISGYCFMLGSGMISWSSRKQKSVADSSCYAEYIALHEASHEAIFLRQLLSGLNILPSGATPLHCDNDAASKLAEDHVWHSRTKHIRVKYHYIREQVLTGDLNVTRVRSHDNTADILTKPLNRPDFLRLRQYLGLQLPATERH
;
A
#
# COMPACT_ATOMS: atom_id res chain seq x y z
N MET A 1 15.06 21.17 -25.33
CA MET A 1 14.42 21.04 -26.66
C MET A 1 15.44 20.90 -27.81
N ASN A 2 16.64 20.44 -27.55
CA ASN A 2 17.68 20.18 -28.58
C ASN A 2 17.85 18.66 -28.81
N SER A 3 16.76 17.89 -28.81
CA SER A 3 16.76 16.45 -29.07
C SER A 3 16.34 16.18 -30.50
N PRO A 4 16.85 15.12 -31.16
CA PRO A 4 16.32 14.64 -32.46
C PRO A 4 14.81 14.32 -32.40
N GLU A 5 14.27 14.07 -31.22
CA GLU A 5 12.86 13.73 -30.96
C GLU A 5 11.98 14.97 -30.69
N ARG A 6 12.51 16.19 -30.96
CA ARG A 6 11.84 17.47 -30.62
C ARG A 6 10.41 17.57 -31.13
N GLU A 7 10.17 17.15 -32.39
CA GLU A 7 8.84 17.22 -33.00
C GLU A 7 7.81 16.35 -32.28
N TYR A 8 8.19 15.16 -31.85
CA TYR A 8 7.32 14.26 -31.08
C TYR A 8 6.95 14.85 -29.72
N TRP A 9 7.92 15.51 -29.04
CA TRP A 9 7.65 16.20 -27.77
C TRP A 9 6.77 17.44 -27.92
N ILE A 10 6.91 18.18 -29.03
CA ILE A 10 6.04 19.33 -29.34
C ILE A 10 4.62 18.81 -29.64
N ALA A 11 4.47 17.74 -30.41
CA ALA A 11 3.18 17.12 -30.65
C ALA A 11 2.51 16.66 -29.35
N GLY A 12 3.23 15.96 -28.47
CA GLY A 12 2.73 15.56 -27.16
C GLY A 12 2.35 16.74 -26.25
N GLY A 13 3.09 17.85 -26.33
CA GLY A 13 2.74 19.09 -25.60
C GLY A 13 1.45 19.74 -26.10
N ARG A 14 1.23 19.76 -27.42
CA ARG A 14 -0.03 20.23 -28.02
C ARG A 14 -1.21 19.34 -27.66
N GLU A 15 -1.02 18.01 -27.67
CA GLU A 15 -2.03 17.04 -27.23
C GLU A 15 -2.45 17.30 -25.77
N GLU A 16 -1.50 17.52 -24.87
CA GLU A 16 -1.78 17.81 -23.47
C GLU A 16 -2.59 19.11 -23.32
N LEU A 17 -2.16 20.21 -23.97
CA LEU A 17 -2.89 21.47 -23.88
C LEU A 17 -4.30 21.38 -24.43
N LYS A 18 -4.48 20.71 -25.58
CA LYS A 18 -5.80 20.45 -26.13
C LYS A 18 -6.66 19.67 -25.15
N SER A 19 -6.10 18.67 -24.47
CA SER A 19 -6.81 17.90 -23.42
C SER A 19 -7.24 18.80 -22.26
N LEU A 20 -6.39 19.75 -21.82
CA LEU A 20 -6.73 20.71 -20.77
C LEU A 20 -7.86 21.66 -21.20
N GLU A 21 -7.86 22.10 -22.45
CA GLU A 21 -8.90 22.97 -23.03
C GLU A 21 -10.23 22.22 -23.20
N ASP A 22 -10.22 21.03 -23.82
CA ASP A 22 -11.38 20.17 -24.02
C ASP A 22 -12.07 19.82 -22.70
N LEU A 23 -11.29 19.56 -21.64
CA LEU A 23 -11.76 19.31 -20.29
C LEU A 23 -12.13 20.60 -19.53
N LYS A 24 -11.93 21.79 -20.12
CA LYS A 24 -12.19 23.09 -19.48
C LYS A 24 -11.49 23.22 -18.11
N VAL A 25 -10.22 22.85 -18.07
CA VAL A 25 -9.43 22.90 -16.82
C VAL A 25 -9.14 24.33 -16.41
N PHE A 26 -9.02 25.25 -17.38
CA PHE A 26 -8.71 26.65 -17.16
C PHE A 26 -9.46 27.57 -18.12
N ILE A 27 -9.45 28.86 -17.81
CA ILE A 27 -9.74 29.95 -18.73
C ILE A 27 -8.55 30.90 -18.77
N LEU A 28 -8.25 31.47 -19.94
CA LEU A 28 -7.24 32.51 -20.05
C LEU A 28 -7.82 33.84 -19.60
N VAL A 29 -7.09 34.55 -18.76
CA VAL A 29 -7.44 35.87 -18.26
C VAL A 29 -6.23 36.79 -18.30
N PRO A 30 -6.39 38.12 -18.47
CA PRO A 30 -5.28 39.08 -18.40
C PRO A 30 -4.58 38.98 -17.04
N LYS A 31 -3.27 39.13 -17.02
CA LYS A 31 -2.49 39.10 -15.77
C LYS A 31 -2.93 40.21 -14.79
N SER A 32 -3.48 41.32 -15.29
CA SER A 32 -4.07 42.39 -14.49
C SER A 32 -5.31 42.00 -13.70
N SER A 33 -5.95 40.89 -14.02
CA SER A 33 -7.12 40.38 -13.30
C SER A 33 -6.78 39.53 -12.05
N ILE A 34 -5.48 39.32 -11.79
CA ILE A 34 -5.04 38.60 -10.59
C ILE A 34 -5.26 39.51 -9.37
N PRO A 35 -5.98 39.03 -8.31
CA PRO A 35 -6.18 39.76 -7.08
C PRO A 35 -4.86 40.19 -6.42
N SER A 36 -4.86 41.37 -5.76
CA SER A 36 -3.71 41.83 -4.99
C SER A 36 -3.31 40.78 -3.93
N GLY A 37 -2.01 40.49 -3.84
CA GLY A 37 -1.46 39.48 -2.93
C GLY A 37 -1.41 38.05 -3.49
N GLN A 38 -2.05 37.78 -4.63
CA GLN A 38 -1.91 36.49 -5.33
C GLN A 38 -0.86 36.55 -6.44
N ARG A 39 -0.24 35.42 -6.74
CA ARG A 39 0.73 35.27 -7.82
C ARG A 39 0.43 34.04 -8.66
N PRO A 40 0.66 34.05 -9.97
CA PRO A 40 0.50 32.86 -10.78
C PRO A 40 1.56 31.82 -10.41
N LEU A 41 1.13 30.57 -10.24
CA LEU A 41 2.02 29.43 -10.06
C LEU A 41 2.77 29.15 -11.37
N LYS A 42 4.04 28.80 -11.23
CA LYS A 42 4.82 28.29 -12.36
C LYS A 42 4.52 26.83 -12.61
N GLY A 43 4.50 26.43 -13.88
CA GLY A 43 4.44 25.03 -14.29
C GLY A 43 5.75 24.51 -14.85
N LYS A 44 5.74 23.23 -15.17
CA LYS A 44 6.77 22.56 -15.97
C LYS A 44 6.14 21.49 -16.85
N LEU A 45 6.72 21.28 -18.02
CA LEU A 45 6.40 20.12 -18.85
C LEU A 45 7.19 18.89 -18.33
N VAL A 46 6.48 17.80 -18.08
CA VAL A 46 7.05 16.50 -17.68
C VAL A 46 6.88 15.55 -18.86
N CYS A 47 8.00 15.13 -19.42
CA CYS A 47 8.07 14.28 -20.60
C CYS A 47 8.37 12.83 -20.18
N LYS A 48 7.63 11.85 -20.74
CA LYS A 48 7.81 10.43 -20.50
C LYS A 48 7.57 9.62 -21.77
N CYS A 49 8.55 8.81 -22.20
CA CYS A 49 8.35 7.82 -23.25
C CYS A 49 7.57 6.62 -22.70
N LYS A 50 6.46 6.28 -23.32
CA LYS A 50 5.81 4.98 -23.10
C LYS A 50 6.40 3.98 -24.07
N ARG A 51 6.72 2.79 -23.56
CA ARG A 51 7.31 1.69 -24.36
C ARG A 51 6.37 0.49 -24.35
N ASP A 52 6.41 -0.30 -25.42
CA ASP A 52 5.79 -1.62 -25.48
C ASP A 52 6.61 -2.67 -24.73
N ASP A 53 6.13 -3.91 -24.70
CA ASP A 53 6.81 -5.04 -24.05
C ASP A 53 8.15 -5.40 -24.73
N SER A 54 8.35 -4.96 -25.97
CA SER A 54 9.58 -5.11 -26.74
C SER A 54 10.58 -3.97 -26.52
N GLY A 55 10.21 -2.96 -25.71
CA GLY A 55 11.04 -1.79 -25.40
C GLY A 55 10.97 -0.65 -26.42
N ASN A 56 10.16 -0.75 -27.50
CA ASN A 56 9.98 0.29 -28.49
C ASN A 56 9.15 1.44 -27.93
N ILE A 57 9.48 2.69 -28.30
CA ILE A 57 8.70 3.85 -27.90
C ILE A 57 7.38 3.87 -28.72
N VAL A 58 6.25 3.75 -28.03
CA VAL A 58 4.90 3.78 -28.62
C VAL A 58 4.21 5.13 -28.45
N HIS A 59 4.64 5.96 -27.47
CA HIS A 59 4.03 7.27 -27.24
C HIS A 59 4.94 8.20 -26.44
N TYR A 60 5.02 9.47 -26.87
CA TYR A 60 5.72 10.56 -26.20
C TYR A 60 4.74 11.35 -25.35
N LYS A 61 4.52 10.89 -24.11
CA LYS A 61 3.56 11.53 -23.20
C LYS A 61 4.15 12.77 -22.56
N VAL A 62 3.47 13.91 -22.73
CA VAL A 62 3.79 15.17 -22.05
C VAL A 62 2.67 15.48 -21.07
N ARG A 63 3.02 16.04 -19.90
CA ARG A 63 2.07 16.59 -18.93
C ARG A 63 2.51 17.98 -18.51
N TYR A 64 1.58 18.92 -18.49
CA TYR A 64 1.81 20.23 -17.88
C TYR A 64 1.47 20.12 -16.38
N VAL A 65 2.46 20.38 -15.51
CA VAL A 65 2.40 20.08 -14.08
C VAL A 65 2.67 21.35 -13.29
N ALA A 66 1.82 21.68 -12.33
CA ALA A 66 2.05 22.79 -11.41
C ALA A 66 3.25 22.49 -10.51
N LYS A 67 4.06 23.53 -10.22
CA LYS A 67 5.14 23.45 -9.23
C LYS A 67 4.54 23.57 -7.81
N GLY A 68 3.83 22.56 -7.35
CA GLY A 68 3.09 22.55 -6.08
C GLY A 68 3.95 22.82 -4.85
N PHE A 69 5.27 22.58 -4.91
CA PHE A 69 6.20 22.96 -3.84
C PHE A 69 6.24 24.48 -3.60
N ALA A 70 5.85 25.30 -4.59
CA ALA A 70 5.76 26.75 -4.46
C ALA A 70 4.42 27.24 -3.91
N GLN A 71 3.43 26.37 -3.73
CA GLN A 71 2.15 26.70 -3.12
C GLN A 71 2.33 27.03 -1.63
N GLN A 72 1.62 28.07 -1.17
CA GLN A 72 1.65 28.56 0.21
C GLN A 72 0.39 28.11 0.96
N TYR A 73 0.59 27.52 2.15
CA TYR A 73 -0.50 27.15 3.05
C TYR A 73 -1.28 28.39 3.51
N GLY A 74 -2.60 28.29 3.55
CA GLY A 74 -3.50 29.39 3.93
C GLY A 74 -3.74 30.44 2.82
N ILE A 75 -3.08 30.30 1.64
CA ILE A 75 -3.27 31.17 0.46
C ILE A 75 -3.71 30.32 -0.75
N ASP A 76 -2.91 29.32 -1.10
CA ASP A 76 -3.13 28.48 -2.28
C ASP A 76 -3.85 27.17 -1.95
N TYR A 77 -3.85 26.76 -0.69
CA TYR A 77 -4.51 25.54 -0.20
C TYR A 77 -4.56 25.50 1.33
N ASP A 78 -5.57 24.80 1.88
CA ASP A 78 -5.69 24.52 3.31
C ASP A 78 -5.55 23.04 3.62
N LYS A 79 -6.18 22.18 2.82
CA LYS A 79 -6.24 20.73 3.05
C LYS A 79 -5.72 19.97 1.84
N THR A 80 -4.85 18.99 2.08
CA THR A 80 -4.22 18.21 1.00
C THR A 80 -4.45 16.71 1.12
N THR A 81 -4.89 16.23 2.29
CA THR A 81 -5.02 14.80 2.57
C THR A 81 -6.12 14.18 1.70
N ALA A 82 -5.77 13.12 0.99
CA ALA A 82 -6.68 12.22 0.31
C ALA A 82 -6.46 10.80 0.84
N PRO A 83 -7.52 10.01 1.03
CA PRO A 83 -7.37 8.61 1.39
C PRO A 83 -6.77 7.82 0.22
N THR A 84 -6.04 6.77 0.55
CA THR A 84 -5.58 5.73 -0.38
C THR A 84 -5.97 4.38 0.17
N VAL A 85 -6.35 3.45 -0.70
CA VAL A 85 -6.76 2.11 -0.27
C VAL A 85 -5.62 1.40 0.46
N ARG A 86 -5.94 0.72 1.55
CA ARG A 86 -5.02 -0.15 2.26
C ARG A 86 -4.81 -1.46 1.49
N LEU A 87 -3.59 -2.01 1.54
CA LEU A 87 -3.30 -3.28 0.89
C LEU A 87 -4.08 -4.46 1.50
N GLU A 88 -4.41 -4.38 2.80
CA GLU A 88 -5.27 -5.32 3.50
C GLU A 88 -6.67 -5.35 2.88
N SER A 89 -7.25 -4.18 2.62
CA SER A 89 -8.55 -4.03 1.96
C SER A 89 -8.50 -4.55 0.52
N PHE A 90 -7.45 -4.23 -0.22
CA PHE A 90 -7.22 -4.73 -1.57
C PHE A 90 -7.13 -6.26 -1.60
N ARG A 91 -6.31 -6.87 -0.71
CA ARG A 91 -6.21 -8.33 -0.60
C ARG A 91 -7.52 -8.97 -0.17
N THR A 92 -8.27 -8.34 0.73
CA THR A 92 -9.60 -8.80 1.15
C THR A 92 -10.56 -8.86 -0.03
N ILE A 93 -10.62 -7.84 -0.87
CA ILE A 93 -11.49 -7.82 -2.07
C ILE A 93 -11.09 -8.93 -3.05
N LEU A 94 -9.79 -9.11 -3.31
CA LEU A 94 -9.31 -10.20 -4.17
C LEU A 94 -9.65 -11.57 -3.60
N HIS A 95 -9.48 -11.75 -2.28
CA HIS A 95 -9.83 -12.99 -1.59
C HIS A 95 -11.32 -13.32 -1.72
N LEU A 96 -12.19 -12.33 -1.48
CA LEU A 96 -13.63 -12.47 -1.63
C LEU A 96 -14.02 -12.77 -3.07
N ALA A 97 -13.45 -12.07 -4.04
CA ALA A 97 -13.70 -12.32 -5.46
C ALA A 97 -13.33 -13.74 -5.88
N ALA A 98 -12.23 -14.27 -5.33
CA ALA A 98 -11.82 -15.64 -5.59
C ALA A 98 -12.77 -16.67 -4.92
N THR A 99 -12.98 -16.56 -3.60
CA THR A 99 -13.78 -17.52 -2.81
C THR A 99 -15.24 -17.56 -3.26
N LEU A 100 -15.84 -16.40 -3.52
CA LEU A 100 -17.24 -16.28 -3.94
C LEU A 100 -17.44 -16.43 -5.46
N ASN A 101 -16.35 -16.65 -6.19
CA ASN A 101 -16.33 -16.73 -7.64
C ASN A 101 -16.95 -15.50 -8.34
N TRP A 102 -16.75 -14.31 -7.79
CA TRP A 102 -17.25 -13.06 -8.33
C TRP A 102 -16.43 -12.61 -9.54
N ASP A 103 -17.06 -11.89 -10.46
CA ASP A 103 -16.40 -11.27 -11.61
C ASP A 103 -15.48 -10.12 -11.14
N LEU A 104 -14.20 -10.18 -11.53
CA LEU A 104 -13.15 -9.25 -11.10
C LEU A 104 -12.67 -8.44 -12.29
N GLN A 105 -12.89 -7.14 -12.28
CA GLN A 105 -12.56 -6.21 -13.36
C GLN A 105 -11.61 -5.12 -12.88
N HIS A 106 -10.88 -4.53 -13.82
CA HIS A 106 -9.98 -3.40 -13.58
C HIS A 106 -10.28 -2.25 -14.54
N PHE A 107 -10.46 -1.05 -13.99
CA PHE A 107 -10.71 0.17 -14.74
C PHE A 107 -9.70 1.25 -14.36
N ASP A 108 -9.25 2.04 -15.33
CA ASP A 108 -8.39 3.20 -15.11
C ASP A 108 -9.10 4.46 -15.61
N ILE A 109 -9.25 5.48 -14.76
CA ILE A 109 -9.86 6.75 -15.13
C ILE A 109 -8.79 7.65 -15.72
N LYS A 110 -8.93 7.98 -17.00
CA LYS A 110 -7.98 8.86 -17.69
C LYS A 110 -8.04 10.27 -17.11
N THR A 111 -6.86 10.83 -16.85
CA THR A 111 -6.72 12.22 -16.41
C THR A 111 -7.51 12.58 -15.15
N ALA A 112 -7.61 11.66 -14.17
CA ALA A 112 -8.45 11.77 -12.97
C ALA A 112 -8.39 13.14 -12.28
N PHE A 113 -7.19 13.69 -12.05
CA PHE A 113 -7.04 15.00 -11.40
C PHE A 113 -7.67 16.16 -12.19
N LEU A 114 -7.77 16.05 -13.52
CA LEU A 114 -8.35 17.10 -14.37
C LEU A 114 -9.89 17.14 -14.32
N HIS A 115 -10.51 16.22 -13.60
CA HIS A 115 -11.97 16.20 -13.39
C HIS A 115 -12.38 16.86 -12.05
N GLY A 116 -11.45 17.06 -11.13
CA GLY A 116 -11.73 17.69 -9.84
C GLY A 116 -12.00 19.18 -9.97
N VAL A 117 -13.22 19.63 -9.66
CA VAL A 117 -13.61 21.05 -9.74
C VAL A 117 -13.06 21.79 -8.51
N LEU A 118 -12.35 22.90 -8.72
CA LEU A 118 -11.87 23.75 -7.63
C LEU A 118 -13.04 24.41 -6.91
N PRO A 119 -13.04 24.45 -5.57
CA PRO A 119 -14.01 25.23 -4.82
C PRO A 119 -13.95 26.72 -5.20
N PRO A 120 -15.06 27.47 -5.16
CA PRO A 120 -15.09 28.87 -5.57
C PRO A 120 -14.13 29.79 -4.77
N ASP A 121 -13.84 29.42 -3.53
CA ASP A 121 -12.92 30.10 -2.61
C ASP A 121 -11.44 29.74 -2.85
N GLU A 122 -11.15 28.65 -3.59
CA GLU A 122 -9.81 28.24 -3.97
C GLU A 122 -9.44 28.70 -5.40
N THR A 123 -9.56 30.02 -5.69
CA THR A 123 -9.20 30.54 -7.01
C THR A 123 -7.68 30.53 -7.20
N MET A 124 -7.21 29.89 -8.26
CA MET A 124 -5.78 29.75 -8.56
C MET A 124 -5.45 30.20 -9.98
N PHE A 125 -4.29 30.84 -10.09
CA PHE A 125 -3.73 31.29 -11.37
C PHE A 125 -2.42 30.57 -11.65
N MET A 126 -2.15 30.30 -12.93
CA MET A 126 -0.95 29.63 -13.37
C MET A 126 -0.39 30.26 -14.65
N GLU A 127 0.91 30.32 -14.81
CA GLU A 127 1.55 30.76 -16.05
C GLU A 127 1.19 29.79 -17.20
N GLN A 128 1.12 30.28 -18.43
CA GLN A 128 1.01 29.39 -19.59
C GLN A 128 2.32 28.59 -19.75
N PRO A 129 2.26 27.36 -20.36
CA PRO A 129 3.48 26.59 -20.60
C PRO A 129 4.36 27.31 -21.62
N ARG A 130 5.61 27.53 -21.23
CA ARG A 130 6.58 28.25 -22.06
C ARG A 130 6.80 27.56 -23.42
N GLY A 131 6.63 28.32 -24.48
CA GLY A 131 6.72 27.87 -25.87
C GLY A 131 5.43 27.27 -26.42
N PHE A 132 4.33 27.39 -25.65
CA PHE A 132 2.98 26.96 -26.03
C PHE A 132 1.94 28.03 -25.64
N GLU A 133 2.36 29.26 -25.48
CA GLU A 133 1.48 30.37 -25.17
C GLU A 133 0.45 30.58 -26.30
N SER A 134 -0.77 30.96 -25.94
CA SER A 134 -1.83 31.25 -26.91
C SER A 134 -1.49 32.50 -27.74
N PRO A 135 -1.53 32.44 -29.07
CA PRO A 135 -1.21 33.58 -29.92
C PRO A 135 -2.04 34.84 -29.59
N GLY A 136 -1.37 35.97 -29.40
CA GLY A 136 -2.01 37.22 -29.00
C GLY A 136 -2.43 37.32 -27.54
N LYS A 137 -2.07 36.35 -26.71
CA LYS A 137 -2.34 36.30 -25.27
C LYS A 137 -1.12 35.77 -24.50
N GLU A 138 0.08 36.08 -24.97
CA GLU A 138 1.33 35.53 -24.43
C GLU A 138 1.58 35.94 -22.98
N ASP A 139 1.07 37.10 -22.58
CA ASP A 139 1.14 37.65 -21.22
C ASP A 139 -0.07 37.33 -20.34
N TRP A 140 -1.06 36.60 -20.89
CA TRP A 140 -2.22 36.12 -20.11
C TRP A 140 -1.86 34.94 -19.24
N VAL A 141 -2.67 34.72 -18.20
CA VAL A 141 -2.52 33.60 -17.26
C VAL A 141 -3.73 32.66 -17.30
N MET A 142 -3.49 31.43 -16.93
CA MET A 142 -4.50 30.40 -16.79
C MET A 142 -5.18 30.55 -15.41
N ARG A 143 -6.44 30.97 -15.36
CA ARG A 143 -7.26 30.83 -14.14
C ARG A 143 -7.80 29.42 -14.12
N LEU A 144 -7.41 28.62 -13.13
CA LEU A 144 -7.82 27.23 -13.02
C LEU A 144 -9.28 27.14 -12.56
N ILE A 145 -10.04 26.29 -13.23
CA ILE A 145 -11.43 25.91 -12.89
C ILE A 145 -11.43 24.53 -12.26
N LYS A 146 -10.47 23.67 -12.67
CA LYS A 146 -10.30 22.32 -12.15
C LYS A 146 -8.88 22.12 -11.65
N SER A 147 -8.68 21.09 -10.84
CA SER A 147 -7.35 20.76 -10.35
C SER A 147 -6.42 20.28 -11.48
N LEU A 148 -5.12 20.49 -11.27
CA LEU A 148 -4.08 20.12 -12.22
C LEU A 148 -3.03 19.24 -11.55
N TYR A 149 -2.35 18.41 -12.34
CA TYR A 149 -1.22 17.62 -11.87
C TYR A 149 -0.19 18.47 -11.14
N GLY A 150 0.32 17.97 -10.01
CA GLY A 150 1.34 18.63 -9.20
C GLY A 150 0.81 19.63 -8.16
N MET A 151 -0.46 19.99 -8.17
CA MET A 151 -1.07 20.76 -7.08
C MET A 151 -1.17 19.90 -5.82
N LYS A 152 -0.93 20.48 -4.65
CA LYS A 152 -0.96 19.76 -3.37
C LYS A 152 -2.35 19.19 -3.02
N GLN A 153 -3.42 19.90 -3.37
CA GLN A 153 -4.81 19.51 -3.10
C GLN A 153 -5.47 18.68 -4.21
N ALA A 154 -4.79 18.43 -5.35
CA ALA A 154 -5.41 17.78 -6.51
C ALA A 154 -6.01 16.40 -6.17
N SER A 155 -5.27 15.58 -5.41
CA SER A 155 -5.73 14.24 -4.99
C SER A 155 -6.99 14.33 -4.13
N ARG A 156 -7.06 15.31 -3.19
CA ARG A 156 -8.21 15.53 -2.32
C ARG A 156 -9.45 15.95 -3.12
N ILE A 157 -9.29 16.92 -4.02
CA ILE A 157 -10.40 17.44 -4.83
C ILE A 157 -10.95 16.35 -5.75
N TRP A 158 -10.06 15.57 -6.37
CA TRP A 158 -10.45 14.41 -7.18
C TRP A 158 -11.22 13.38 -6.34
N ASN A 159 -10.68 12.97 -5.20
CA ASN A 159 -11.34 12.01 -4.32
C ASN A 159 -12.76 12.48 -3.91
N GLN A 160 -12.93 13.75 -3.57
CA GLN A 160 -14.23 14.33 -3.24
C GLN A 160 -15.21 14.33 -4.43
N THR A 161 -14.71 14.61 -5.63
CA THR A 161 -15.50 14.58 -6.86
C THR A 161 -15.96 13.16 -7.16
N PHE A 162 -15.03 12.20 -7.10
CA PHE A 162 -15.31 10.79 -7.30
C PHE A 162 -16.33 10.26 -6.27
N HIS A 163 -16.10 10.52 -4.99
CA HIS A 163 -16.96 10.10 -3.89
C HIS A 163 -18.41 10.58 -4.09
N LYS A 164 -18.62 11.89 -4.31
CA LYS A 164 -19.95 12.44 -4.58
C LYS A 164 -20.65 11.79 -5.75
N THR A 165 -19.92 11.49 -6.80
CA THR A 165 -20.48 10.88 -8.02
C THR A 165 -20.92 9.44 -7.78
N VAL A 166 -20.09 8.62 -7.14
CA VAL A 166 -20.43 7.21 -6.90
C VAL A 166 -21.53 7.05 -5.85
N GLU A 167 -21.63 7.97 -4.87
CA GLU A 167 -22.76 8.02 -3.94
C GLU A 167 -24.10 8.27 -4.66
N GLN A 168 -24.12 9.15 -5.67
CA GLN A 168 -25.32 9.37 -6.49
C GLN A 168 -25.72 8.11 -7.29
N TRP A 169 -24.80 7.19 -7.54
CA TRP A 169 -25.08 5.89 -8.16
C TRP A 169 -25.52 4.81 -7.16
N GLY A 170 -25.71 5.20 -5.89
CA GLY A 170 -26.18 4.33 -4.82
C GLY A 170 -25.07 3.50 -4.15
N PHE A 171 -23.80 3.84 -4.38
CA PHE A 171 -22.71 3.20 -3.66
C PHE A 171 -22.58 3.77 -2.23
N GLN A 172 -22.28 2.89 -1.29
CA GLN A 172 -21.98 3.23 0.09
C GLN A 172 -20.48 3.09 0.33
N CYS A 173 -19.85 4.15 0.82
CA CYS A 173 -18.45 4.14 1.26
C CYS A 173 -18.33 3.38 2.59
N MET A 174 -17.27 2.60 2.77
CA MET A 174 -17.01 1.92 4.03
C MET A 174 -16.51 2.93 5.08
N PRO A 175 -17.13 3.03 6.27
CA PRO A 175 -16.71 4.01 7.28
C PRO A 175 -15.27 3.83 7.78
N CYS A 176 -14.77 2.59 7.80
CA CYS A 176 -13.41 2.26 8.21
C CYS A 176 -12.38 2.36 7.06
N GLU A 177 -12.83 2.42 5.78
CA GLU A 177 -11.96 2.42 4.61
C GLU A 177 -12.56 3.26 3.46
N TRP A 178 -12.21 4.51 3.43
CA TRP A 178 -12.78 5.53 2.54
C TRP A 178 -12.51 5.32 1.04
N CYS A 179 -11.74 4.33 0.69
CA CYS A 179 -11.46 3.95 -0.69
C CYS A 179 -12.16 2.66 -1.12
N VAL A 180 -13.01 2.10 -0.25
CA VAL A 180 -13.82 0.90 -0.56
C VAL A 180 -15.29 1.26 -0.56
N TYR A 181 -15.97 0.81 -1.59
CA TYR A 181 -17.40 1.09 -1.83
C TYR A 181 -18.14 -0.19 -2.10
N LYS A 182 -19.41 -0.23 -1.69
CA LYS A 182 -20.33 -1.34 -1.92
C LYS A 182 -21.67 -0.82 -2.42
N ARG A 183 -22.29 -1.58 -3.32
CA ARG A 183 -23.71 -1.44 -3.68
C ARG A 183 -24.35 -2.82 -3.72
N VAL A 184 -25.55 -2.91 -3.16
CA VAL A 184 -26.44 -4.07 -3.28
C VAL A 184 -27.64 -3.64 -4.10
N SER A 185 -27.95 -4.35 -5.15
CA SER A 185 -29.06 -4.11 -6.07
C SER A 185 -29.92 -5.36 -6.19
N ALA A 186 -31.03 -5.27 -6.93
CA ALA A 186 -31.86 -6.45 -7.25
C ALA A 186 -31.11 -7.46 -8.13
N THR A 187 -30.07 -7.05 -8.87
CA THR A 187 -29.30 -7.86 -9.81
C THR A 187 -28.02 -8.42 -9.21
N GLY A 188 -27.64 -7.96 -8.01
CA GLY A 188 -26.48 -8.49 -7.31
C GLY A 188 -25.76 -7.49 -6.39
N THR A 189 -24.57 -7.89 -5.99
CA THR A 189 -23.68 -7.09 -5.15
C THR A 189 -22.41 -6.75 -5.91
N ILE A 190 -21.96 -5.51 -5.80
CA ILE A 190 -20.67 -5.07 -6.31
C ILE A 190 -19.90 -4.35 -5.22
N ILE A 191 -18.61 -4.65 -5.11
CA ILE A 191 -17.63 -4.01 -4.23
C ILE A 191 -16.50 -3.51 -5.11
N PHE A 192 -16.01 -2.31 -4.87
CA PHE A 192 -14.79 -1.87 -5.53
C PHE A 192 -13.87 -1.11 -4.57
N ALA A 193 -12.57 -1.18 -4.87
CA ALA A 193 -11.56 -0.33 -4.26
C ALA A 193 -11.00 0.64 -5.29
N VAL A 194 -10.76 1.89 -4.86
CA VAL A 194 -10.16 2.93 -5.71
C VAL A 194 -8.82 3.38 -5.13
N HIS A 195 -7.81 3.43 -6.01
CA HIS A 195 -6.51 4.00 -5.71
C HIS A 195 -6.20 5.11 -6.71
N VAL A 196 -6.64 6.32 -6.41
CA VAL A 196 -6.57 7.52 -7.26
C VAL A 196 -7.37 7.36 -8.55
N ASP A 197 -6.79 6.81 -9.60
CA ASP A 197 -7.36 6.53 -10.93
C ASP A 197 -7.62 5.05 -11.21
N ASP A 198 -6.92 4.17 -10.49
CA ASP A 198 -7.08 2.71 -10.58
C ASP A 198 -8.29 2.22 -9.77
N ILE A 199 -9.19 1.46 -10.38
CA ILE A 199 -10.37 0.87 -9.74
C ILE A 199 -10.36 -0.64 -9.94
N ILE A 200 -10.37 -1.39 -8.85
CA ILE A 200 -10.58 -2.84 -8.86
C ILE A 200 -11.98 -3.13 -8.35
N SER A 201 -12.81 -3.75 -9.17
CA SER A 201 -14.19 -4.11 -8.82
C SER A 201 -14.38 -5.62 -8.80
N ALA A 202 -15.11 -6.10 -7.81
CA ALA A 202 -15.56 -7.47 -7.65
C ALA A 202 -17.10 -7.48 -7.59
N ALA A 203 -17.75 -8.16 -8.52
CA ALA A 203 -19.20 -8.20 -8.61
C ALA A 203 -19.72 -9.63 -8.62
N SER A 204 -20.87 -9.85 -7.99
CA SER A 204 -21.52 -11.18 -7.92
C SER A 204 -22.00 -11.67 -9.30
N SER A 205 -22.08 -10.78 -10.29
CA SER A 205 -22.37 -11.13 -11.68
C SER A 205 -21.62 -10.22 -12.66
N PRO A 206 -21.29 -10.69 -13.87
CA PRO A 206 -20.72 -9.86 -14.92
C PRO A 206 -21.61 -8.67 -15.32
N ALA A 207 -22.94 -8.80 -15.18
CA ALA A 207 -23.89 -7.74 -15.49
C ALA A 207 -23.74 -6.52 -14.57
N GLU A 208 -23.46 -6.74 -13.27
CA GLU A 208 -23.19 -5.66 -12.31
C GLU A 208 -21.92 -4.89 -12.67
N ASN A 209 -20.83 -5.58 -13.05
CA ASN A 209 -19.61 -4.93 -13.52
C ASN A 209 -19.83 -4.17 -14.85
N ALA A 210 -20.60 -4.73 -15.78
CA ALA A 210 -20.95 -4.06 -17.03
C ALA A 210 -21.77 -2.79 -16.77
N HIS A 211 -22.74 -2.83 -15.85
CA HIS A 211 -23.51 -1.67 -15.42
C HIS A 211 -22.61 -0.59 -14.79
N PHE A 212 -21.73 -0.97 -13.88
CA PHE A 212 -20.77 -0.05 -13.26
C PHE A 212 -19.83 0.57 -14.28
N LYS A 213 -19.30 -0.23 -15.22
CA LYS A 213 -18.49 0.25 -16.35
C LYS A 213 -19.24 1.30 -17.17
N ALA A 214 -20.53 1.07 -17.48
CA ALA A 214 -21.37 2.02 -18.23
C ALA A 214 -21.54 3.33 -17.44
N GLN A 215 -21.74 3.28 -16.12
CA GLN A 215 -21.80 4.45 -15.25
C GLN A 215 -20.46 5.22 -15.26
N LEU A 216 -19.33 4.54 -15.09
CA LEU A 216 -18.01 5.17 -15.17
C LEU A 216 -17.79 5.86 -16.53
N SER A 217 -18.13 5.16 -17.64
CA SER A 217 -17.96 5.66 -19.01
C SER A 217 -18.87 6.84 -19.33
N SER A 218 -20.03 6.95 -18.67
CA SER A 218 -20.94 8.09 -18.85
C SER A 218 -20.40 9.39 -18.24
N GLN A 219 -19.54 9.29 -17.24
CA GLN A 219 -19.01 10.43 -16.49
C GLN A 219 -17.58 10.77 -16.86
N TRP A 220 -16.75 9.75 -17.11
CA TRP A 220 -15.33 9.91 -17.36
C TRP A 220 -14.85 9.05 -18.54
N GLN A 221 -13.78 9.49 -19.17
CA GLN A 221 -13.07 8.63 -20.11
C GLN A 221 -12.30 7.56 -19.32
N ILE A 222 -12.60 6.29 -19.53
CA ILE A 222 -11.95 5.17 -18.88
C ILE A 222 -11.14 4.32 -19.86
N SER A 223 -10.11 3.63 -19.33
CA SER A 223 -9.51 2.47 -19.97
C SER A 223 -10.09 1.24 -19.31
N ASP A 224 -10.78 0.41 -20.09
CA ASP A 224 -11.20 -0.91 -19.63
C ASP A 224 -10.02 -1.87 -19.78
N LEU A 225 -9.48 -2.30 -18.66
CA LEU A 225 -8.37 -3.27 -18.61
C LEU A 225 -8.89 -4.71 -18.53
N SER A 226 -10.22 -4.88 -18.63
CA SER A 226 -10.92 -6.17 -18.56
C SER A 226 -10.68 -6.91 -17.24
N GLN A 227 -10.39 -8.21 -17.27
CA GLN A 227 -10.05 -8.95 -16.06
C GLN A 227 -8.79 -8.36 -15.40
N ALA A 228 -8.85 -8.19 -14.09
CA ALA A 228 -7.73 -7.66 -13.33
C ALA A 228 -6.52 -8.62 -13.37
N LYS A 229 -5.49 -8.23 -14.12
CA LYS A 229 -4.22 -8.96 -14.24
C LYS A 229 -3.08 -8.29 -13.52
N PHE A 230 -3.19 -6.98 -13.29
CA PHE A 230 -2.15 -6.18 -12.67
C PHE A 230 -2.78 -4.94 -12.04
N ALA A 231 -2.51 -4.68 -10.77
CA ALA A 231 -2.95 -3.46 -10.08
C ALA A 231 -1.99 -3.14 -8.93
N LEU A 232 -1.81 -1.86 -8.63
CA LEU A 232 -0.92 -1.39 -7.56
C LEU A 232 0.51 -1.95 -7.64
N GLY A 233 1.00 -2.23 -8.86
CA GLY A 233 2.32 -2.85 -9.07
C GLY A 233 2.39 -4.35 -8.74
N ILE A 234 1.26 -5.01 -8.54
CA ILE A 234 1.11 -6.42 -8.17
C ILE A 234 0.46 -7.17 -9.33
N SER A 235 1.07 -8.28 -9.75
CA SER A 235 0.48 -9.21 -10.72
C SER A 235 -0.62 -10.03 -10.06
N ILE A 236 -1.73 -10.23 -10.77
CA ILE A 236 -2.92 -10.94 -10.31
C ILE A 236 -3.19 -12.08 -11.31
N THR A 237 -3.15 -13.31 -10.83
CA THR A 237 -3.44 -14.50 -11.66
C THR A 237 -4.58 -15.27 -11.03
N ARG A 238 -5.71 -15.37 -11.72
CA ARG A 238 -6.89 -16.09 -11.25
C ARG A 238 -6.89 -17.52 -11.75
N HIS A 239 -7.22 -18.46 -10.88
CA HIS A 239 -7.43 -19.87 -11.19
C HIS A 239 -8.86 -20.28 -10.77
N LEU A 240 -9.76 -20.30 -11.74
CA LEU A 240 -11.19 -20.55 -11.51
C LEU A 240 -11.48 -21.94 -10.91
N PRO A 241 -10.84 -23.05 -11.37
CA PRO A 241 -11.14 -24.39 -10.84
C PRO A 241 -10.91 -24.54 -9.34
N THR A 242 -9.96 -23.80 -8.76
CA THR A 242 -9.64 -23.86 -7.32
C THR A 242 -10.21 -22.68 -6.53
N HIS A 243 -10.94 -21.78 -7.19
CA HIS A 243 -11.42 -20.54 -6.58
C HIS A 243 -10.30 -19.71 -5.93
N THR A 244 -9.12 -19.65 -6.56
CA THR A 244 -7.95 -18.93 -6.02
C THR A 244 -7.49 -17.81 -6.92
N ILE A 245 -6.86 -16.84 -6.29
CA ILE A 245 -6.09 -15.76 -6.93
C ILE A 245 -4.69 -15.79 -6.35
N SER A 246 -3.69 -15.86 -7.21
CA SER A 246 -2.28 -15.72 -6.85
C SER A 246 -1.83 -14.29 -7.13
N ILE A 247 -1.21 -13.64 -6.15
CA ILE A 247 -0.64 -12.31 -6.31
C ILE A 247 0.88 -12.36 -6.14
N SER A 248 1.61 -11.64 -7.01
CA SER A 248 3.08 -11.63 -7.01
C SER A 248 3.66 -10.30 -7.48
N GLN A 249 4.93 -10.07 -7.12
CA GLN A 249 5.73 -8.93 -7.56
C GLN A 249 7.00 -9.39 -8.29
N THR A 250 6.93 -10.52 -9.01
CA THR A 250 8.08 -11.14 -9.69
C THR A 250 8.83 -10.15 -10.58
N ALA A 251 8.13 -9.41 -11.44
CA ALA A 251 8.78 -8.42 -12.31
C ALA A 251 9.45 -7.27 -11.53
N PHE A 252 8.95 -6.93 -10.34
CA PHE A 252 9.60 -5.94 -9.49
C PHE A 252 10.83 -6.53 -8.79
N ILE A 253 10.78 -7.78 -8.36
CA ILE A 253 11.93 -8.51 -7.80
C ILE A 253 13.05 -8.58 -8.83
N ASP A 254 12.75 -8.94 -10.09
CA ASP A 254 13.73 -9.01 -11.18
C ASP A 254 14.39 -7.64 -11.42
N ARG A 255 13.62 -6.56 -11.42
CA ARG A 255 14.16 -5.19 -11.51
C ARG A 255 15.07 -4.80 -10.32
N VAL A 256 14.75 -5.27 -9.12
CA VAL A 256 15.61 -5.06 -7.94
C VAL A 256 16.92 -5.83 -8.09
N VAL A 257 16.87 -7.10 -8.50
CA VAL A 257 18.07 -7.93 -8.77
C VAL A 257 18.97 -7.26 -9.82
N GLU A 258 18.40 -6.74 -10.90
CA GLU A 258 19.12 -6.03 -11.96
C GLU A 258 19.70 -4.70 -11.46
N ARG A 259 18.87 -3.84 -10.85
CA ARG A 259 19.26 -2.51 -10.38
C ARG A 259 20.44 -2.52 -9.41
N PHE A 260 20.51 -3.54 -8.54
CA PHE A 260 21.57 -3.68 -7.55
C PHE A 260 22.66 -4.67 -7.97
N ASN A 261 22.63 -5.14 -9.23
CA ASN A 261 23.65 -6.01 -9.85
C ASN A 261 23.85 -7.34 -9.10
N ILE A 262 22.76 -8.00 -8.67
CA ILE A 262 22.78 -9.24 -7.86
C ILE A 262 22.51 -10.50 -8.71
N HIS A 263 22.47 -10.39 -10.03
CA HIS A 263 22.13 -11.50 -10.91
C HIS A 263 23.12 -12.68 -10.84
N SER A 264 24.41 -12.45 -10.56
CA SER A 264 25.43 -13.51 -10.41
C SER A 264 25.47 -14.14 -9.01
N ALA A 265 24.85 -13.51 -7.98
CA ALA A 265 24.91 -14.02 -6.61
C ALA A 265 24.11 -15.31 -6.43
N HIS A 266 24.63 -16.26 -5.65
CA HIS A 266 23.93 -17.51 -5.35
C HIS A 266 22.70 -17.26 -4.45
N PRO A 267 21.55 -17.91 -4.75
CA PRO A 267 20.37 -17.89 -3.89
C PRO A 267 20.65 -18.42 -2.48
N VAL A 268 19.80 -18.04 -1.53
CA VAL A 268 19.84 -18.53 -0.14
C VAL A 268 18.42 -18.91 0.30
N ASP A 269 18.29 -19.78 1.31
CA ASP A 269 17.00 -20.36 1.73
C ASP A 269 16.24 -19.50 2.74
N THR A 270 16.90 -18.54 3.40
CA THR A 270 16.29 -17.67 4.42
C THR A 270 16.70 -16.21 4.21
N PRO A 271 15.81 -15.23 4.44
CA PRO A 271 16.11 -13.81 4.24
C PRO A 271 17.13 -13.27 5.25
N MET A 272 17.21 -13.90 6.43
CA MET A 272 18.16 -13.55 7.48
C MET A 272 18.75 -14.81 8.09
N VAL A 273 19.98 -14.73 8.57
CA VAL A 273 20.64 -15.85 9.27
C VAL A 273 19.97 -16.02 10.63
N GLY A 274 19.65 -17.26 11.01
CA GLY A 274 19.09 -17.56 12.33
C GLY A 274 19.98 -17.04 13.45
N GLY A 275 19.39 -16.35 14.42
CA GLY A 275 20.11 -15.77 15.55
C GLY A 275 20.96 -14.52 15.25
N LEU A 276 20.99 -14.02 14.02
CA LEU A 276 21.73 -12.80 13.66
C LEU A 276 21.16 -11.59 14.41
N ARG A 277 22.04 -10.88 15.11
CA ARG A 277 21.73 -9.60 15.77
C ARG A 277 22.53 -8.48 15.10
N LEU A 278 21.84 -7.57 14.45
CA LEU A 278 22.43 -6.37 13.86
C LEU A 278 22.43 -5.26 14.91
N HIS A 279 23.54 -4.53 15.02
CA HIS A 279 23.75 -3.44 15.96
C HIS A 279 23.85 -2.09 15.28
N SER A 280 23.35 -1.05 15.92
CA SER A 280 23.66 0.32 15.51
C SER A 280 25.12 0.62 15.81
N PRO A 281 25.86 1.20 14.88
CA PRO A 281 27.22 1.63 15.17
C PRO A 281 27.23 2.76 16.19
N ASP A 282 28.31 2.86 16.95
CA ASP A 282 28.52 4.00 17.84
C ASP A 282 28.65 5.29 17.01
N LYS A 283 27.67 6.18 17.16
CA LYS A 283 27.60 7.45 16.43
C LYS A 283 28.62 8.49 16.93
N THR A 284 29.24 8.25 18.09
CA THR A 284 30.30 9.14 18.62
C THR A 284 31.64 8.91 17.94
N ILE A 285 31.84 7.73 17.31
CA ILE A 285 33.05 7.39 16.57
C ILE A 285 32.95 7.98 15.15
N PRO A 286 33.86 8.92 14.76
CA PRO A 286 33.88 9.47 13.41
C PRO A 286 34.12 8.39 12.36
N LEU A 287 33.49 8.54 11.22
CA LEU A 287 33.74 7.65 10.08
C LEU A 287 35.17 7.87 9.55
N THR A 288 35.86 6.79 9.23
CA THR A 288 37.09 6.91 8.41
C THR A 288 36.71 7.46 7.02
N PRO A 289 37.64 8.17 6.34
CA PRO A 289 37.36 8.73 5.01
C PRO A 289 36.85 7.69 4.00
N ASP A 290 37.41 6.49 4.01
CA ASP A 290 37.00 5.39 3.13
C ASP A 290 35.56 4.93 3.43
N LEU A 291 35.22 4.76 4.72
CA LEU A 291 33.89 4.36 5.14
C LEU A 291 32.84 5.46 4.85
N ALA A 292 33.18 6.73 5.05
CA ALA A 292 32.31 7.86 4.71
C ALA A 292 32.01 7.88 3.20
N SER A 293 33.05 7.72 2.36
CA SER A 293 32.90 7.63 0.91
C SER A 293 32.08 6.41 0.48
N TRP A 294 32.21 5.27 1.16
CA TRP A 294 31.42 4.07 0.92
C TRP A 294 29.94 4.31 1.27
N VAL A 295 29.65 4.89 2.44
CA VAL A 295 28.29 5.24 2.87
C VAL A 295 27.61 6.18 1.86
N GLU A 296 28.29 7.23 1.40
CA GLU A 296 27.75 8.18 0.44
C GLU A 296 27.36 7.51 -0.91
N ARG A 297 28.16 6.57 -1.38
CA ARG A 297 27.93 5.88 -2.67
C ARG A 297 26.95 4.71 -2.57
N THR A 298 26.72 4.16 -1.38
CA THR A 298 25.90 2.95 -1.22
C THR A 298 24.42 3.30 -1.16
N PRO A 299 23.58 2.83 -2.08
CA PRO A 299 22.18 3.18 -2.18
C PRO A 299 21.30 2.37 -1.20
N TYR A 300 21.67 2.35 0.09
CA TYR A 300 21.02 1.52 1.12
C TYR A 300 19.53 1.83 1.28
N ALA A 301 19.18 3.12 1.40
CA ALA A 301 17.78 3.54 1.54
C ALA A 301 16.92 3.15 0.33
N ALA A 302 17.50 3.21 -0.89
CA ALA A 302 16.80 2.79 -2.10
C ALA A 302 16.56 1.28 -2.13
N LEU A 303 17.53 0.48 -1.65
CA LEU A 303 17.39 -0.97 -1.54
C LEU A 303 16.34 -1.34 -0.49
N VAL A 304 16.45 -0.83 0.73
CA VAL A 304 15.51 -1.11 1.82
C VAL A 304 14.09 -0.66 1.45
N GLY A 305 13.93 0.50 0.81
CA GLY A 305 12.63 0.96 0.31
C GLY A 305 12.02 0.02 -0.74
N SER A 306 12.85 -0.54 -1.64
CA SER A 306 12.40 -1.54 -2.61
C SER A 306 11.97 -2.85 -1.93
N LEU A 307 12.74 -3.31 -0.95
CA LEU A 307 12.40 -4.50 -0.16
C LEU A 307 11.13 -4.30 0.69
N MET A 308 10.93 -3.10 1.25
CA MET A 308 9.73 -2.75 2.00
C MET A 308 8.47 -2.86 1.12
N TYR A 309 8.52 -2.34 -0.10
CA TYR A 309 7.40 -2.44 -1.05
C TYR A 309 7.04 -3.91 -1.37
N ILE A 310 8.04 -4.79 -1.49
CA ILE A 310 7.84 -6.22 -1.70
C ILE A 310 7.25 -6.86 -0.43
N ALA A 311 7.80 -6.55 0.75
CA ALA A 311 7.38 -7.10 2.04
C ALA A 311 5.90 -6.80 2.36
N VAL A 312 5.46 -5.56 2.13
CA VAL A 312 4.08 -5.17 2.43
C VAL A 312 3.08 -5.57 1.33
N GLY A 313 3.56 -5.76 0.10
CA GLY A 313 2.73 -6.13 -1.06
C GLY A 313 2.31 -7.60 -1.04
N THR A 314 3.29 -8.50 -1.18
CA THR A 314 3.05 -9.94 -1.43
C THR A 314 3.98 -10.89 -0.68
N ARG A 315 4.98 -10.40 0.07
CA ARG A 315 6.02 -11.24 0.67
C ARG A 315 6.11 -11.03 2.19
N PRO A 316 5.12 -11.51 2.98
CA PRO A 316 5.16 -11.43 4.44
C PRO A 316 6.39 -12.13 5.06
N ASP A 317 6.96 -13.11 4.39
CA ASP A 317 8.12 -13.88 4.82
C ASP A 317 9.43 -13.07 4.96
N ILE A 318 9.53 -11.90 4.32
CA ILE A 318 10.67 -10.99 4.51
C ILE A 318 10.36 -9.82 5.44
N ALA A 319 9.15 -9.71 5.99
CA ALA A 319 8.71 -8.53 6.73
C ALA A 319 9.59 -8.23 7.95
N TYR A 320 9.96 -9.24 8.74
CA TYR A 320 10.88 -9.09 9.87
C TYR A 320 12.25 -8.56 9.42
N ALA A 321 12.88 -9.23 8.45
CA ALA A 321 14.21 -8.85 7.97
C ALA A 321 14.24 -7.41 7.46
N VAL A 322 13.24 -7.01 6.70
CA VAL A 322 13.13 -5.64 6.15
C VAL A 322 12.85 -4.61 7.23
N SER A 323 11.99 -4.92 8.20
CA SER A 323 11.72 -4.06 9.35
C SER A 323 12.99 -3.80 10.18
N ARG A 324 13.82 -4.83 10.39
CA ARG A 324 15.12 -4.68 11.06
C ARG A 324 16.08 -3.82 10.26
N LEU A 325 16.23 -4.06 8.98
CA LEU A 325 17.10 -3.27 8.10
C LEU A 325 16.66 -1.80 8.02
N ALA A 326 15.36 -1.53 8.03
CA ALA A 326 14.84 -0.17 8.06
C ALA A 326 15.23 0.62 9.32
N SER A 327 15.55 -0.06 10.42
CA SER A 327 16.02 0.59 11.66
C SER A 327 17.40 1.25 11.52
N PHE A 328 18.16 0.96 10.47
CA PHE A 328 19.53 1.44 10.25
C PHE A 328 19.66 2.44 9.10
N LEU A 329 18.55 3.01 8.60
CA LEU A 329 18.56 3.92 7.45
C LEU A 329 19.46 5.16 7.65
N ASP A 330 19.61 5.63 8.88
CA ASP A 330 20.42 6.80 9.26
C ASP A 330 21.84 6.44 9.74
N CYS A 331 22.17 5.13 9.87
CA CYS A 331 23.42 4.71 10.48
C CYS A 331 23.99 3.41 9.91
N TYR A 332 23.58 3.00 8.72
CA TYR A 332 24.01 1.74 8.14
C TYR A 332 25.52 1.62 7.94
N ARG A 333 26.01 0.37 7.89
CA ARG A 333 27.39 -0.06 7.72
C ARG A 333 27.42 -1.24 6.74
N PRO A 334 28.62 -1.72 6.32
CA PRO A 334 28.74 -2.86 5.39
C PRO A 334 27.94 -4.10 5.82
N GLU A 335 27.92 -4.45 7.11
CA GLU A 335 27.15 -5.58 7.63
C GLU A 335 25.63 -5.44 7.41
N HIS A 336 25.09 -4.22 7.47
CA HIS A 336 23.67 -3.97 7.18
C HIS A 336 23.38 -4.09 5.68
N TRP A 337 24.33 -3.62 4.85
CA TRP A 337 24.24 -3.78 3.41
C TRP A 337 24.28 -5.25 3.01
N ASP A 338 25.20 -6.04 3.55
CA ASP A 338 25.32 -7.47 3.30
C ASP A 338 24.06 -8.23 3.72
N ALA A 339 23.46 -7.85 4.87
CA ALA A 339 22.19 -8.40 5.31
C ALA A 339 21.04 -8.03 4.34
N ALA A 340 21.01 -6.80 3.80
CA ALA A 340 20.02 -6.40 2.81
C ALA A 340 20.21 -7.15 1.46
N ILE A 341 21.45 -7.33 1.01
CA ILE A 341 21.78 -8.14 -0.17
C ILE A 341 21.37 -9.61 0.03
N ARG A 342 21.50 -10.14 1.25
CA ARG A 342 21.01 -11.49 1.56
C ARG A 342 19.49 -11.60 1.33
N VAL A 343 18.69 -10.60 1.70
CA VAL A 343 17.25 -10.60 1.40
C VAL A 343 16.99 -10.63 -0.10
N VAL A 344 17.78 -9.89 -0.92
CA VAL A 344 17.65 -9.94 -2.39
C VAL A 344 18.00 -11.33 -2.93
N ARG A 345 19.06 -11.96 -2.41
CA ARG A 345 19.46 -13.34 -2.79
C ARG A 345 18.36 -14.35 -2.46
N TYR A 346 17.69 -14.20 -1.31
CA TYR A 346 16.54 -15.01 -0.93
C TYR A 346 15.37 -14.79 -1.90
N LEU A 347 15.02 -13.54 -2.19
CA LEU A 347 13.97 -13.21 -3.15
C LEU A 347 14.27 -13.75 -4.56
N LYS A 348 15.52 -13.66 -5.02
CA LYS A 348 15.96 -14.25 -6.29
C LYS A 348 15.69 -15.75 -6.35
N GLY A 349 16.01 -16.49 -5.28
CA GLY A 349 15.79 -17.94 -5.19
C GLY A 349 14.33 -18.34 -5.02
N THR A 350 13.47 -17.40 -4.62
CA THR A 350 12.05 -17.62 -4.34
C THR A 350 11.14 -16.71 -5.15
N ARG A 351 11.59 -16.22 -6.30
CA ARG A 351 10.89 -15.22 -7.12
C ARG A 351 9.55 -15.69 -7.67
N SER A 352 9.39 -17.01 -7.86
CA SER A 352 8.15 -17.63 -8.35
C SER A 352 7.10 -17.82 -7.25
N LEU A 353 7.48 -17.65 -5.97
CA LEU A 353 6.48 -17.72 -4.90
C LEU A 353 5.47 -16.58 -5.00
N CYS A 354 4.21 -16.93 -4.94
CA CYS A 354 3.08 -16.01 -4.90
C CYS A 354 2.26 -16.17 -3.62
N LEU A 355 1.63 -15.10 -3.18
CA LEU A 355 0.66 -15.15 -2.10
C LEU A 355 -0.68 -15.61 -2.69
N VAL A 356 -1.22 -16.70 -2.16
CA VAL A 356 -2.46 -17.31 -2.66
C VAL A 356 -3.63 -16.88 -1.78
N LEU A 357 -4.64 -16.30 -2.41
CA LEU A 357 -5.88 -15.82 -1.81
C LEU A 357 -7.06 -16.65 -2.34
N GLY A 358 -8.15 -16.71 -1.59
CA GLY A 358 -9.34 -17.48 -1.99
C GLY A 358 -9.27 -18.93 -1.51
N GLY A 359 -9.93 -19.81 -2.27
CA GLY A 359 -10.13 -21.21 -1.93
C GLY A 359 -11.57 -21.49 -1.52
N THR A 360 -11.89 -22.75 -1.22
CA THR A 360 -13.24 -23.22 -0.87
C THR A 360 -13.51 -23.25 0.64
N SER A 361 -12.56 -22.78 1.46
CA SER A 361 -12.70 -22.72 2.91
C SER A 361 -13.70 -21.65 3.35
N SER A 362 -14.27 -21.80 4.54
CA SER A 362 -15.16 -20.80 5.13
C SER A 362 -14.42 -19.45 5.31
N LEU A 363 -15.13 -18.33 5.13
CA LEU A 363 -14.62 -16.98 5.33
C LEU A 363 -14.46 -16.63 6.82
N ARG A 364 -13.72 -17.45 7.58
CA ARG A 364 -13.44 -17.22 9.00
C ARG A 364 -12.21 -16.34 9.14
N LEU A 365 -12.36 -15.21 9.84
CA LEU A 365 -11.23 -14.37 10.21
C LEU A 365 -10.49 -14.99 11.40
N LEU A 366 -9.17 -15.12 11.30
CA LEU A 366 -8.28 -15.69 12.30
C LEU A 366 -7.00 -14.88 12.38
N GLY A 367 -6.56 -14.51 13.60
CA GLY A 367 -5.34 -13.77 13.85
C GLY A 367 -4.32 -14.53 14.68
N TYR A 368 -3.04 -14.18 14.49
CA TYR A 368 -1.92 -14.61 15.33
C TYR A 368 -1.12 -13.37 15.77
N SER A 369 -0.65 -13.38 16.99
CA SER A 369 0.20 -12.33 17.56
C SER A 369 1.38 -12.94 18.28
N ASP A 370 2.54 -12.29 18.18
CA ASP A 370 3.79 -12.67 18.84
C ASP A 370 4.63 -11.45 19.20
N SER A 371 5.51 -11.59 20.18
CA SER A 371 6.52 -10.59 20.49
C SER A 371 7.85 -11.23 20.86
N ASP A 372 8.92 -10.89 20.15
CA ASP A 372 10.26 -11.25 20.56
C ASP A 372 10.80 -10.23 21.58
N TYR A 373 10.79 -10.64 22.86
CA TYR A 373 11.10 -9.79 24.01
C TYR A 373 12.56 -9.30 23.98
N ALA A 374 12.73 -7.97 24.10
CA ALA A 374 14.04 -7.30 24.17
C ALA A 374 15.01 -7.67 23.02
N ASN A 375 14.47 -8.00 21.83
CA ASN A 375 15.28 -8.44 20.68
C ASN A 375 16.19 -7.36 20.12
N ASP A 376 15.81 -6.09 20.23
CA ASP A 376 16.70 -5.00 19.79
C ASP A 376 17.87 -4.84 20.74
N PRO A 377 19.11 -5.22 20.32
CA PRO A 377 20.26 -5.24 21.22
C PRO A 377 20.71 -3.84 21.68
N ASP A 378 20.34 -2.79 20.91
CA ASP A 378 20.78 -1.42 21.18
C ASP A 378 19.83 -0.68 22.13
N THR A 379 18.54 -1.00 22.08
CA THR A 379 17.49 -0.27 22.81
C THR A 379 16.68 -1.15 23.74
N SER A 380 16.94 -2.45 23.81
CA SER A 380 16.16 -3.46 24.55
C SER A 380 14.64 -3.42 24.22
N ARG A 381 14.25 -2.85 23.09
CA ARG A 381 12.85 -2.86 22.64
C ARG A 381 12.51 -4.18 21.99
N SER A 382 11.29 -4.62 22.23
CA SER A 382 10.74 -5.84 21.63
C SER A 382 10.30 -5.61 20.19
N ILE A 383 10.15 -6.69 19.44
CA ILE A 383 9.56 -6.69 18.11
C ILE A 383 8.17 -7.31 18.21
N SER A 384 7.13 -6.58 17.83
CA SER A 384 5.77 -7.10 17.67
C SER A 384 5.53 -7.62 16.27
N GLY A 385 4.86 -8.75 16.16
CA GLY A 385 4.37 -9.33 14.91
C GLY A 385 2.92 -9.76 15.02
N TYR A 386 2.17 -9.56 13.95
CA TYR A 386 0.84 -10.17 13.81
C TYR A 386 0.56 -10.54 12.36
N CYS A 387 -0.33 -11.49 12.18
CA CYS A 387 -0.89 -11.81 10.87
C CYS A 387 -2.36 -12.22 10.97
N PHE A 388 -3.14 -11.95 9.92
CA PHE A 388 -4.56 -12.29 9.82
C PHE A 388 -4.85 -13.03 8.53
N MET A 389 -5.57 -14.13 8.69
CA MET A 389 -6.09 -14.95 7.61
C MET A 389 -7.61 -14.78 7.51
N LEU A 390 -8.12 -14.73 6.28
CA LEU A 390 -9.53 -14.91 5.98
C LEU A 390 -9.69 -16.27 5.29
N GLY A 391 -10.28 -17.24 5.98
CA GLY A 391 -10.24 -18.62 5.52
C GLY A 391 -8.80 -19.12 5.34
N SER A 392 -8.41 -19.45 4.11
CA SER A 392 -7.05 -19.94 3.77
C SER A 392 -6.10 -18.85 3.27
N GLY A 393 -6.57 -17.61 3.10
CA GLY A 393 -5.75 -16.53 2.52
C GLY A 393 -5.23 -15.55 3.56
N MET A 394 -3.92 -15.25 3.51
CA MET A 394 -3.29 -14.22 4.34
C MET A 394 -3.64 -12.84 3.78
N ILE A 395 -4.38 -12.03 4.54
CA ILE A 395 -4.85 -10.71 4.09
C ILE A 395 -4.15 -9.54 4.78
N SER A 396 -3.62 -9.73 6.00
CA SER A 396 -2.91 -8.69 6.74
C SER A 396 -1.74 -9.26 7.54
N TRP A 397 -0.65 -8.47 7.68
CA TRP A 397 0.51 -8.78 8.52
C TRP A 397 1.29 -7.53 8.87
N SER A 398 2.05 -7.61 9.96
CA SER A 398 2.95 -6.55 10.40
C SER A 398 4.14 -7.13 11.17
N SER A 399 5.29 -6.48 11.03
CA SER A 399 6.47 -6.69 11.86
C SER A 399 7.01 -5.32 12.24
N ARG A 400 7.00 -4.97 13.53
CA ARG A 400 7.39 -3.63 14.01
C ARG A 400 8.13 -3.66 15.33
N LYS A 401 9.15 -2.80 15.46
CA LYS A 401 9.78 -2.52 16.75
C LYS A 401 8.82 -1.73 17.63
N GLN A 402 8.63 -2.16 18.88
CA GLN A 402 7.80 -1.48 19.87
C GLN A 402 8.35 -0.09 20.19
N LYS A 403 7.45 0.86 20.47
CA LYS A 403 7.82 2.26 20.78
C LYS A 403 8.42 2.43 22.19
N SER A 404 8.07 1.54 23.12
CA SER A 404 8.54 1.51 24.50
C SER A 404 9.31 0.23 24.79
N VAL A 405 10.19 0.25 25.80
CA VAL A 405 10.75 -0.96 26.39
C VAL A 405 9.67 -1.63 27.21
N ALA A 406 9.57 -2.95 27.14
CA ALA A 406 8.67 -3.75 27.95
C ALA A 406 9.42 -4.27 29.18
N ASP A 407 8.77 -4.22 30.35
CA ASP A 407 9.37 -4.66 31.62
C ASP A 407 9.39 -6.19 31.79
N SER A 408 8.66 -6.90 30.94
CA SER A 408 8.59 -8.36 30.94
C SER A 408 8.16 -8.90 29.58
N SER A 409 8.41 -10.20 29.33
CA SER A 409 7.93 -10.89 28.15
C SER A 409 6.41 -10.84 28.05
N CYS A 410 5.69 -11.05 29.14
CA CYS A 410 4.23 -10.92 29.19
C CYS A 410 3.76 -9.51 28.76
N TYR A 411 4.46 -8.47 29.15
CA TYR A 411 4.13 -7.10 28.75
C TYR A 411 4.41 -6.86 27.25
N ALA A 412 5.53 -7.37 26.75
CA ALA A 412 5.84 -7.28 25.32
C ALA A 412 4.77 -7.97 24.47
N GLU A 413 4.34 -9.18 24.87
CA GLU A 413 3.25 -9.92 24.24
C GLU A 413 1.92 -9.15 24.28
N TYR A 414 1.64 -8.51 25.43
CA TYR A 414 0.42 -7.73 25.57
C TYR A 414 0.40 -6.48 24.65
N ILE A 415 1.56 -5.87 24.41
CA ILE A 415 1.69 -4.79 23.42
C ILE A 415 1.41 -5.33 22.01
N ALA A 416 1.95 -6.50 21.67
CA ALA A 416 1.70 -7.12 20.36
C ALA A 416 0.22 -7.49 20.18
N LEU A 417 -0.43 -8.07 21.19
CA LEU A 417 -1.87 -8.34 21.21
C LEU A 417 -2.69 -7.07 21.01
N HIS A 418 -2.30 -5.96 21.64
CA HIS A 418 -3.00 -4.69 21.46
C HIS A 418 -2.92 -4.18 20.00
N GLU A 419 -1.75 -4.25 19.37
CA GLU A 419 -1.57 -3.87 17.96
C GLU A 419 -2.39 -4.79 17.03
N ALA A 420 -2.35 -6.10 17.30
CA ALA A 420 -3.15 -7.10 16.57
C ALA A 420 -4.67 -6.87 16.76
N SER A 421 -5.11 -6.49 17.96
CA SER A 421 -6.52 -6.22 18.25
C SER A 421 -7.06 -5.05 17.42
N HIS A 422 -6.29 -3.98 17.25
CA HIS A 422 -6.68 -2.86 16.38
C HIS A 422 -6.88 -3.30 14.93
N GLU A 423 -5.98 -4.13 14.42
CA GLU A 423 -6.10 -4.66 13.06
C GLU A 423 -7.30 -5.61 12.93
N ALA A 424 -7.52 -6.47 13.92
CA ALA A 424 -8.69 -7.35 13.95
C ALA A 424 -10.00 -6.57 13.89
N ILE A 425 -10.14 -5.51 14.68
CA ILE A 425 -11.34 -4.67 14.68
C ILE A 425 -11.52 -3.94 13.35
N PHE A 426 -10.43 -3.42 12.75
CA PHE A 426 -10.50 -2.84 11.40
C PHE A 426 -11.02 -3.86 10.38
N LEU A 427 -10.47 -5.08 10.36
CA LEU A 427 -10.89 -6.14 9.44
C LEU A 427 -12.35 -6.57 9.70
N ARG A 428 -12.77 -6.67 10.96
CA ARG A 428 -14.17 -6.94 11.33
C ARG A 428 -15.12 -5.86 10.81
N GLN A 429 -14.77 -4.59 11.01
CA GLN A 429 -15.55 -3.45 10.51
C GLN A 429 -15.65 -3.46 8.97
N LEU A 430 -14.56 -3.76 8.29
CA LEU A 430 -14.54 -3.90 6.84
C LEU A 430 -15.46 -5.04 6.38
N LEU A 431 -15.30 -6.23 6.94
CA LEU A 431 -16.12 -7.41 6.59
C LEU A 431 -17.60 -7.21 6.95
N SER A 432 -17.90 -6.58 8.09
CA SER A 432 -19.26 -6.20 8.49
C SER A 432 -19.90 -5.24 7.49
N GLY A 433 -19.18 -4.16 7.14
CA GLY A 433 -19.63 -3.20 6.14
C GLY A 433 -19.89 -3.86 4.76
N LEU A 434 -19.12 -4.89 4.43
CA LEU A 434 -19.31 -5.69 3.22
C LEU A 434 -20.44 -6.75 3.34
N ASN A 435 -21.08 -6.90 4.51
CA ASN A 435 -22.06 -7.93 4.84
C ASN A 435 -21.52 -9.37 4.75
N ILE A 436 -20.26 -9.56 5.10
CA ILE A 436 -19.52 -10.86 4.96
C ILE A 436 -18.91 -11.27 6.31
N LEU A 437 -19.12 -10.51 7.37
CA LEU A 437 -18.55 -10.83 8.68
C LEU A 437 -19.09 -12.17 9.19
N PRO A 438 -18.20 -13.12 9.49
CA PRO A 438 -18.61 -14.38 10.14
C PRO A 438 -19.24 -14.12 11.51
N SER A 439 -20.18 -14.98 11.92
CA SER A 439 -20.78 -14.94 13.25
C SER A 439 -19.73 -15.20 14.34
N GLY A 440 -19.87 -14.53 15.49
CA GLY A 440 -19.05 -14.72 16.68
C GLY A 440 -17.76 -13.89 16.72
N ALA A 441 -17.02 -14.10 17.80
CA ALA A 441 -15.74 -13.45 18.06
C ALA A 441 -14.64 -13.92 17.09
N THR A 442 -13.76 -12.99 16.70
CA THR A 442 -12.56 -13.36 15.94
C THR A 442 -11.52 -13.99 16.86
N PRO A 443 -11.08 -15.24 16.59
CA PRO A 443 -9.97 -15.81 17.34
C PRO A 443 -8.67 -15.03 17.08
N LEU A 444 -7.98 -14.68 18.15
CA LEU A 444 -6.65 -14.09 18.13
C LEU A 444 -5.72 -14.96 18.99
N HIS A 445 -4.83 -15.66 18.33
CA HIS A 445 -3.92 -16.60 18.96
C HIS A 445 -2.65 -15.90 19.44
N CYS A 446 -2.23 -16.21 20.66
CA CYS A 446 -0.90 -15.88 21.20
C CYS A 446 -0.34 -17.11 21.95
N ASP A 447 0.97 -17.16 22.16
CA ASP A 447 1.62 -18.29 22.84
C ASP A 447 1.95 -18.01 24.31
N ASN A 448 1.67 -16.81 24.81
CA ASN A 448 1.92 -16.40 26.19
C ASN A 448 0.66 -16.56 27.06
N ASP A 449 0.68 -17.54 27.97
CA ASP A 449 -0.41 -17.82 28.91
C ASP A 449 -0.80 -16.63 29.78
N ALA A 450 0.19 -15.88 30.27
CA ALA A 450 -0.09 -14.76 31.14
C ALA A 450 -0.74 -13.60 30.38
N ALA A 451 -0.35 -13.36 29.12
CA ALA A 451 -0.94 -12.35 28.28
C ALA A 451 -2.39 -12.73 27.87
N SER A 452 -2.66 -14.01 27.56
CA SER A 452 -4.00 -14.50 27.24
C SER A 452 -4.93 -14.38 28.45
N LYS A 453 -4.52 -14.87 29.62
CA LYS A 453 -5.29 -14.74 30.88
C LYS A 453 -5.54 -13.30 31.26
N LEU A 454 -4.56 -12.43 31.06
CA LEU A 454 -4.70 -11.01 31.34
C LEU A 454 -5.74 -10.31 30.42
N ALA A 455 -5.92 -10.82 29.21
CA ALA A 455 -6.96 -10.33 28.28
C ALA A 455 -8.37 -10.77 28.72
N GLU A 456 -8.51 -11.95 29.34
CA GLU A 456 -9.78 -12.53 29.79
C GLU A 456 -10.17 -12.09 31.21
N ASP A 457 -9.19 -11.79 32.08
CA ASP A 457 -9.42 -11.53 33.49
C ASP A 457 -10.11 -10.19 33.75
N HIS A 458 -11.17 -10.23 34.56
CA HIS A 458 -11.99 -9.07 34.94
C HIS A 458 -11.44 -8.34 36.18
N VAL A 459 -10.44 -8.92 36.88
CA VAL A 459 -9.90 -8.37 38.12
C VAL A 459 -8.78 -7.36 37.85
N TRP A 460 -8.82 -6.26 38.60
CA TRP A 460 -7.80 -5.21 38.53
C TRP A 460 -6.49 -5.67 39.19
N HIS A 461 -5.39 -5.72 38.40
CA HIS A 461 -4.07 -6.00 38.93
C HIS A 461 -3.26 -4.71 39.11
N SER A 462 -2.76 -4.46 40.35
CA SER A 462 -1.95 -3.29 40.67
C SER A 462 -0.68 -3.17 39.83
N ARG A 463 -0.16 -4.29 39.31
CA ARG A 463 1.05 -4.39 38.49
C ARG A 463 0.86 -3.89 37.03
N THR A 464 -0.38 -3.61 36.57
CA THR A 464 -0.67 -3.23 35.18
C THR A 464 -1.00 -1.74 35.00
N LYS A 465 -0.72 -0.89 36.00
CA LYS A 465 -1.07 0.54 35.98
C LYS A 465 -0.51 1.30 34.76
N HIS A 466 0.71 0.98 34.33
CA HIS A 466 1.41 1.65 33.23
C HIS A 466 0.93 1.23 31.81
N ILE A 467 0.17 0.12 31.71
CA ILE A 467 -0.45 -0.35 30.45
C ILE A 467 -1.95 -0.11 30.41
N ARG A 468 -2.46 0.69 31.29
CA ARG A 468 -3.90 0.87 31.57
C ARG A 468 -4.76 1.02 30.29
N VAL A 469 -4.38 1.88 29.36
CA VAL A 469 -5.19 2.15 28.15
C VAL A 469 -5.23 0.93 27.23
N LYS A 470 -4.08 0.30 26.97
CA LYS A 470 -3.99 -0.91 26.12
C LYS A 470 -4.75 -2.07 26.73
N TYR A 471 -4.65 -2.19 28.06
CA TYR A 471 -5.33 -3.21 28.84
C TYR A 471 -6.85 -3.11 28.73
N HIS A 472 -7.39 -1.91 28.92
CA HIS A 472 -8.84 -1.70 28.79
C HIS A 472 -9.35 -1.96 27.38
N TYR A 473 -8.60 -1.56 26.36
CA TYR A 473 -9.00 -1.75 24.97
C TYR A 473 -9.20 -3.23 24.61
N ILE A 474 -8.21 -4.10 24.86
CA ILE A 474 -8.31 -5.52 24.53
C ILE A 474 -9.48 -6.16 25.28
N ARG A 475 -9.62 -5.88 26.57
CA ARG A 475 -10.70 -6.40 27.39
C ARG A 475 -12.08 -5.97 26.91
N GLU A 476 -12.22 -4.73 26.53
CA GLU A 476 -13.47 -4.21 25.96
C GLU A 476 -13.84 -5.05 24.73
N GLN A 477 -12.90 -5.29 23.82
CA GLN A 477 -13.18 -6.09 22.62
C GLN A 477 -13.49 -7.57 22.92
N VAL A 478 -12.94 -8.12 24.00
CA VAL A 478 -13.30 -9.48 24.47
C VAL A 478 -14.68 -9.48 25.10
N LEU A 479 -14.99 -8.48 25.96
CA LEU A 479 -16.30 -8.36 26.61
C LEU A 479 -17.45 -8.12 25.63
N THR A 480 -17.21 -7.32 24.58
CA THR A 480 -18.21 -7.07 23.51
C THR A 480 -18.40 -8.30 22.59
N GLY A 481 -17.54 -9.31 22.72
CA GLY A 481 -17.58 -10.51 21.88
C GLY A 481 -17.03 -10.31 20.48
N ASP A 482 -16.24 -9.26 20.27
CA ASP A 482 -15.55 -9.02 18.99
C ASP A 482 -14.30 -9.88 18.83
N LEU A 483 -13.57 -10.08 19.92
CA LEU A 483 -12.35 -10.89 19.96
C LEU A 483 -12.47 -12.05 20.96
N ASN A 484 -11.78 -13.14 20.63
CA ASN A 484 -11.53 -14.24 21.54
C ASN A 484 -10.03 -14.54 21.54
N VAL A 485 -9.33 -14.11 22.60
CA VAL A 485 -7.89 -14.33 22.74
C VAL A 485 -7.67 -15.75 23.25
N THR A 486 -6.95 -16.56 22.49
CA THR A 486 -6.74 -17.96 22.80
C THR A 486 -5.27 -18.34 22.70
N ARG A 487 -4.86 -19.27 23.57
CA ARG A 487 -3.49 -19.77 23.56
C ARG A 487 -3.25 -20.71 22.38
N VAL A 488 -2.07 -20.57 21.76
CA VAL A 488 -1.48 -21.54 20.82
C VAL A 488 -0.11 -21.99 21.34
N ARG A 489 0.37 -23.16 20.92
CA ARG A 489 1.75 -23.57 21.22
C ARG A 489 2.73 -22.67 20.45
N SER A 490 3.88 -22.32 21.03
CA SER A 490 4.88 -21.47 20.36
C SER A 490 5.31 -22.01 19.00
N HIS A 491 5.48 -23.34 18.89
CA HIS A 491 5.76 -23.98 17.60
C HIS A 491 4.68 -23.70 16.52
N ASP A 492 3.43 -23.52 16.91
CA ASP A 492 2.29 -23.36 16.01
C ASP A 492 1.90 -21.86 15.82
N ASN A 493 2.61 -20.93 16.50
CA ASN A 493 2.38 -19.49 16.35
C ASN A 493 2.94 -18.99 15.02
N THR A 494 2.05 -18.75 14.06
CA THR A 494 2.45 -18.26 12.72
C THR A 494 3.11 -16.88 12.78
N ALA A 495 2.85 -16.07 13.80
CA ALA A 495 3.43 -14.74 13.95
C ALA A 495 4.94 -14.76 14.29
N ASP A 496 5.51 -15.88 14.74
CA ASP A 496 6.95 -16.05 15.03
C ASP A 496 7.87 -15.61 13.88
N ILE A 497 7.50 -15.90 12.65
CA ILE A 497 8.27 -15.50 11.45
C ILE A 497 8.34 -13.98 11.25
N LEU A 498 7.46 -13.23 11.93
CA LEU A 498 7.37 -11.77 11.87
C LEU A 498 8.11 -11.07 13.02
N THR A 499 8.68 -11.81 13.98
CA THR A 499 9.28 -11.24 15.19
C THR A 499 10.76 -11.58 15.37
N LYS A 500 11.25 -12.70 14.81
CA LYS A 500 12.61 -13.19 15.02
C LYS A 500 13.23 -13.85 13.78
N PRO A 501 14.57 -13.87 13.65
CA PRO A 501 15.25 -14.59 12.58
C PRO A 501 15.25 -16.08 12.89
N LEU A 502 14.41 -16.84 12.19
CA LEU A 502 14.25 -18.28 12.41
C LEU A 502 15.34 -19.10 11.71
N ASN A 503 15.60 -20.30 12.24
CA ASN A 503 16.37 -21.32 11.53
C ASN A 503 15.62 -21.81 10.26
N ARG A 504 16.33 -22.47 9.35
CA ARG A 504 15.78 -22.88 8.05
C ARG A 504 14.53 -23.78 8.17
N PRO A 505 14.48 -24.84 8.98
CA PRO A 505 13.29 -25.70 9.08
C PRO A 505 12.03 -24.95 9.54
N ASP A 506 12.12 -24.19 10.61
CA ASP A 506 10.98 -23.43 11.14
C ASP A 506 10.54 -22.32 10.19
N PHE A 507 11.52 -21.62 9.58
CA PHE A 507 11.22 -20.60 8.58
C PHE A 507 10.44 -21.17 7.39
N LEU A 508 10.87 -22.28 6.81
CA LEU A 508 10.21 -22.90 5.67
C LEU A 508 8.80 -23.39 6.01
N ARG A 509 8.62 -23.96 7.20
CA ARG A 509 7.32 -24.40 7.72
C ARG A 509 6.37 -23.22 7.87
N LEU A 510 6.77 -22.16 8.60
CA LEU A 510 5.90 -21.02 8.84
C LEU A 510 5.63 -20.23 7.56
N ARG A 511 6.59 -20.15 6.62
CA ARG A 511 6.36 -19.56 5.30
C ARG A 511 5.18 -20.19 4.55
N GLN A 512 5.00 -21.49 4.66
CA GLN A 512 3.86 -22.19 4.05
C GLN A 512 2.54 -21.75 4.69
N TYR A 513 2.50 -21.59 6.02
CA TYR A 513 1.31 -21.10 6.73
C TYR A 513 0.97 -19.64 6.36
N LEU A 514 1.95 -18.85 5.93
CA LEU A 514 1.68 -17.52 5.38
C LEU A 514 0.99 -17.54 4.01
N GLY A 515 0.73 -18.70 3.42
CA GLY A 515 0.06 -18.83 2.13
C GLY A 515 0.95 -18.58 0.92
N LEU A 516 2.30 -18.60 1.10
CA LEU A 516 3.26 -18.47 0.01
C LEU A 516 3.50 -19.82 -0.67
N GLN A 517 3.14 -19.91 -1.94
CA GLN A 517 3.18 -21.15 -2.72
C GLN A 517 3.65 -20.87 -4.14
N LEU A 518 4.06 -21.92 -4.85
CA LEU A 518 4.24 -21.83 -6.29
C LEU A 518 2.89 -21.58 -7.00
N PRO A 519 2.87 -20.90 -8.15
CA PRO A 519 1.67 -20.74 -8.96
C PRO A 519 0.98 -22.08 -9.22
N ALA A 520 -0.35 -22.09 -9.34
CA ALA A 520 -1.11 -23.32 -9.59
C ALA A 520 -0.66 -24.07 -10.86
N THR A 521 -0.09 -23.34 -11.84
CA THR A 521 0.46 -23.86 -13.08
C THR A 521 1.81 -24.57 -12.92
N GLU A 522 2.51 -24.37 -11.81
CA GLU A 522 3.83 -24.94 -11.50
C GLU A 522 3.80 -25.96 -10.35
N ARG A 523 2.60 -26.32 -9.86
CA ARG A 523 2.44 -27.35 -8.85
C ARG A 523 2.27 -28.70 -9.53
N HIS A 524 3.37 -29.43 -9.65
CA HIS A 524 3.39 -30.84 -10.12
C HIS A 524 3.65 -31.77 -8.97
#